data_6c8ca6c6167bdacfe72e4ec0595f5449
#
_entry.id   6c8ca6c6167bdacfe72e4ec0595f5449
#
_cell.length_a   1.000
_cell.length_b   1.000
_cell.length_c   1.000
_cell.angle_alpha   90.00
_cell.angle_beta   90.00
_cell.angle_gamma   90.00
#
_symmetry.space_group_name_H-M   'P 1'
#
loop_
_entity.id
_entity.type
_entity.pdbx_description
1 polymer ?
#
loop_
_entity_poly.entity_id
_entity_poly.type
_entity_poly.pdbx_seq_one_letter_code
_entity_poly.pdbx_strand_id
1 'polypeptide(L)'
;VTLDLPFAAVVVADFEFEFGGRDGERPRPVCMVAKELRTGKEWRLWRGQFGSVPPFPIGQDTLFVAFNASAELGCFRALGWPMPKRILDLFVEFRNHVNGLLSERGLIDALNYFGLDALDAREKKEMRDLVLGGGPWSEAQRRDILEYCARDVAALERLLSVMAPHLDLPRALLRGRYMAAASAMEHNGVPIDVPTFALLLKYWTEIQDELIAARQAGATSERRPLTKGHSP
;
A
#
# COMPACT_ATOMS: atom_id res chain seq x y z
N VAL A 1 -3.86 6.82 -25.71
CA VAL A 1 -3.79 8.07 -24.93
C VAL A 1 -2.32 8.36 -24.68
N THR A 2 -1.84 9.50 -25.19
CA THR A 2 -0.44 9.90 -24.94
C THR A 2 -0.36 10.37 -23.49
N LEU A 3 0.30 9.59 -22.63
CA LEU A 3 0.55 9.97 -21.25
C LEU A 3 1.65 11.04 -21.24
N ASP A 4 1.28 12.29 -20.88
CA ASP A 4 2.22 13.39 -20.75
C ASP A 4 2.91 13.35 -19.38
N LEU A 5 3.85 12.41 -19.25
CA LEU A 5 4.69 12.24 -18.07
C LEU A 5 6.18 12.29 -18.49
N PRO A 6 7.03 13.01 -17.73
CA PRO A 6 8.43 13.29 -18.12
C PRO A 6 9.37 12.10 -17.83
N PHE A 7 8.97 10.90 -18.26
CA PHE A 7 9.75 9.67 -18.09
C PHE A 7 9.91 8.93 -19.42
N ALA A 8 11.08 8.36 -19.64
CA ALA A 8 11.36 7.56 -20.83
C ALA A 8 10.54 6.26 -20.84
N ALA A 9 10.27 5.70 -19.68
CA ALA A 9 9.43 4.52 -19.52
C ALA A 9 8.44 4.74 -18.38
N VAL A 10 7.21 4.18 -18.52
CA VAL A 10 6.18 4.15 -17.48
C VAL A 10 5.73 2.71 -17.33
N VAL A 11 6.08 2.08 -16.21
CA VAL A 11 5.79 0.68 -15.94
C VAL A 11 4.69 0.61 -14.88
N VAL A 12 3.55 0.06 -15.25
CA VAL A 12 2.45 -0.28 -14.33
C VAL A 12 2.61 -1.74 -13.95
N ALA A 13 2.52 -2.07 -12.68
CA ALA A 13 2.68 -3.44 -12.21
C ALA A 13 1.75 -3.76 -11.04
N ASP A 14 1.41 -5.03 -10.95
CA ASP A 14 0.62 -5.63 -9.89
C ASP A 14 1.20 -7.01 -9.53
N PHE A 15 1.13 -7.37 -8.25
CA PHE A 15 1.56 -8.67 -7.74
C PHE A 15 0.42 -9.35 -7.01
N GLU A 16 0.28 -10.64 -7.26
CA GLU A 16 -0.47 -11.50 -6.36
C GLU A 16 0.50 -12.23 -5.42
N PHE A 17 0.19 -12.25 -4.12
CA PHE A 17 1.06 -12.85 -3.12
C PHE A 17 0.28 -13.48 -1.97
N GLU A 18 0.82 -14.55 -1.42
CA GLU A 18 0.36 -15.13 -0.16
C GLU A 18 0.87 -14.29 1.01
N PHE A 19 -0.01 -14.06 1.95
CA PHE A 19 0.31 -13.39 3.20
C PHE A 19 -0.55 -13.97 4.31
N GLY A 20 0.06 -14.58 5.31
CA GLY A 20 -0.66 -15.27 6.40
C GLY A 20 -1.21 -14.32 7.47
N GLY A 21 -0.95 -13.02 7.37
CA GLY A 21 -1.48 -12.00 8.27
C GLY A 21 -0.87 -12.00 9.67
N ARG A 22 0.26 -12.67 9.88
CA ARG A 22 0.99 -12.66 11.14
C ARG A 22 1.98 -11.50 11.20
N ASP A 23 2.15 -10.94 12.38
CA ASP A 23 3.16 -9.90 12.60
C ASP A 23 4.55 -10.37 12.19
N GLY A 24 5.25 -9.55 11.38
CA GLY A 24 6.57 -9.87 10.86
C GLY A 24 6.60 -10.85 9.69
N GLU A 25 5.45 -11.32 9.22
CA GLU A 25 5.39 -12.16 8.02
C GLU A 25 5.68 -11.34 6.76
N ARG A 26 6.41 -11.95 5.84
CA ARG A 26 6.76 -11.34 4.55
C ARG A 26 5.84 -11.86 3.46
N PRO A 27 5.47 -11.04 2.47
CA PRO A 27 4.71 -11.51 1.33
C PRO A 27 5.49 -12.59 0.57
N ARG A 28 4.78 -13.60 0.09
CA ARG A 28 5.32 -14.65 -0.78
C ARG A 28 4.74 -14.48 -2.18
N PRO A 29 5.45 -13.82 -3.11
CA PRO A 29 4.95 -13.57 -4.44
C PRO A 29 4.52 -14.84 -5.16
N VAL A 30 3.32 -14.82 -5.74
CA VAL A 30 2.70 -15.91 -6.50
C VAL A 30 2.85 -15.64 -7.99
N CYS A 31 2.45 -14.47 -8.44
CA CYS A 31 2.66 -14.01 -9.79
C CYS A 31 2.83 -12.49 -9.84
N MET A 32 3.22 -12.00 -10.99
CA MET A 32 3.32 -10.59 -11.30
C MET A 32 2.94 -10.36 -12.75
N VAL A 33 2.18 -9.31 -13.00
CA VAL A 33 2.02 -8.73 -14.33
C VAL A 33 2.55 -7.30 -14.31
N ALA A 34 3.30 -6.94 -15.34
CA ALA A 34 3.78 -5.58 -15.53
C ALA A 34 3.65 -5.19 -17.01
N LYS A 35 3.34 -3.91 -17.25
CA LYS A 35 3.23 -3.37 -18.60
C LYS A 35 3.98 -2.05 -18.71
N GLU A 36 4.84 -1.92 -19.71
CA GLU A 36 5.46 -0.66 -20.08
C GLU A 36 4.56 0.06 -21.09
N LEU A 37 4.04 1.23 -20.72
CA LEU A 37 2.91 1.86 -21.42
C LEU A 37 3.30 2.53 -22.74
N ARG A 38 4.58 2.88 -22.95
CA ARG A 38 5.01 3.54 -24.20
C ARG A 38 5.21 2.57 -25.35
N THR A 39 5.73 1.39 -25.03
CA THR A 39 6.01 0.32 -26.00
C THR A 39 4.90 -0.73 -26.05
N GLY A 40 4.04 -0.77 -25.02
CA GLY A 40 3.05 -1.82 -24.83
C GLY A 40 3.62 -3.16 -24.41
N LYS A 41 4.93 -3.23 -24.11
CA LYS A 41 5.55 -4.48 -23.68
C LYS A 41 5.00 -4.94 -22.35
N GLU A 42 4.57 -6.19 -22.28
CA GLU A 42 4.00 -6.82 -21.10
C GLU A 42 4.87 -8.00 -20.63
N TRP A 43 4.93 -8.20 -19.33
CA TRP A 43 5.57 -9.32 -18.66
C TRP A 43 4.55 -9.98 -17.75
N ARG A 44 4.43 -11.31 -17.87
CA ARG A 44 3.61 -12.16 -17.01
C ARG A 44 4.51 -13.23 -16.42
N LEU A 45 4.74 -13.18 -15.13
CA LEU A 45 5.62 -14.10 -14.43
C LEU A 45 4.86 -14.86 -13.35
N TRP A 46 5.08 -16.15 -13.30
CA TRP A 46 4.61 -17.02 -12.21
C TRP A 46 5.76 -17.32 -11.25
N ARG A 47 5.43 -17.74 -10.01
CA ARG A 47 6.39 -18.24 -9.01
C ARG A 47 7.36 -19.24 -9.67
N GLY A 48 8.65 -19.07 -9.46
CA GLY A 48 9.72 -19.85 -10.10
C GLY A 48 10.24 -19.27 -11.42
N GLN A 49 9.57 -18.26 -11.99
CA GLN A 49 10.04 -17.53 -13.18
C GLN A 49 10.67 -16.18 -12.81
N PHE A 50 10.61 -15.78 -11.54
CA PHE A 50 11.23 -14.55 -11.06
C PHE A 50 12.75 -14.68 -11.12
N GLY A 51 13.40 -13.76 -11.87
CA GLY A 51 14.85 -13.62 -11.91
C GLY A 51 15.39 -12.88 -10.68
N SER A 52 16.69 -12.66 -10.66
CA SER A 52 17.37 -11.88 -9.60
C SER A 52 17.13 -10.37 -9.68
N VAL A 53 16.55 -9.89 -10.78
CA VAL A 53 16.20 -8.49 -11.03
C VAL A 53 14.83 -8.41 -11.71
N PRO A 54 14.13 -7.27 -11.61
CA PRO A 54 12.89 -7.08 -12.37
C PRO A 54 13.14 -7.16 -13.88
N PRO A 55 12.20 -7.71 -14.67
CA PRO A 55 12.37 -7.85 -16.13
C PRO A 55 12.18 -6.53 -16.90
N PHE A 56 11.85 -5.46 -16.20
CA PHE A 56 11.60 -4.12 -16.74
C PHE A 56 12.55 -3.07 -16.12
N PRO A 57 12.73 -1.89 -16.76
CA PRO A 57 13.59 -0.85 -16.23
C PRO A 57 13.02 -0.26 -14.93
N ILE A 58 13.93 0.13 -14.02
CA ILE A 58 13.60 0.73 -12.70
C ILE A 58 14.49 1.96 -12.39
N GLY A 59 15.16 2.50 -13.40
CA GLY A 59 16.11 3.61 -13.28
C GLY A 59 15.46 4.97 -13.02
N GLN A 60 16.28 6.03 -13.11
CA GLN A 60 15.84 7.41 -12.86
C GLN A 60 14.82 7.90 -13.88
N ASP A 61 14.92 7.41 -15.13
CA ASP A 61 14.04 7.80 -16.24
C ASP A 61 12.81 6.89 -16.39
N THR A 62 12.58 6.01 -15.39
CA THR A 62 11.44 5.11 -15.37
C THR A 62 10.54 5.44 -14.19
N LEU A 63 9.25 5.65 -14.46
CA LEU A 63 8.21 5.73 -13.45
C LEU A 63 7.62 4.34 -13.21
N PHE A 64 7.74 3.83 -12.01
CA PHE A 64 7.05 2.64 -11.54
C PHE A 64 5.72 3.05 -10.91
N VAL A 65 4.63 2.46 -11.36
CA VAL A 65 3.26 2.79 -10.96
C VAL A 65 2.57 1.56 -10.40
N ALA A 66 1.95 1.70 -9.25
CA ALA A 66 1.17 0.65 -8.59
C ALA A 66 -0.01 1.24 -7.83
N PHE A 67 -0.92 0.37 -7.35
CA PHE A 67 -1.99 0.75 -6.43
C PHE A 67 -1.72 0.15 -5.06
N ASN A 68 -1.42 0.99 -4.06
CA ASN A 68 -0.86 0.59 -2.77
C ASN A 68 0.58 0.05 -2.88
N ALA A 69 1.46 0.89 -3.41
CA ALA A 69 2.83 0.53 -3.78
C ALA A 69 3.65 -0.13 -2.65
N SER A 70 3.30 0.05 -1.36
CA SER A 70 4.01 -0.66 -0.27
C SER A 70 3.89 -2.17 -0.40
N ALA A 71 2.75 -2.69 -0.85
CA ALA A 71 2.53 -4.12 -1.07
C ALA A 71 3.44 -4.66 -2.18
N GLU A 72 3.45 -3.96 -3.35
CA GLU A 72 4.31 -4.32 -4.49
C GLU A 72 5.79 -4.27 -4.12
N LEU A 73 6.20 -3.21 -3.42
CA LEU A 73 7.58 -3.05 -2.96
C LEU A 73 7.95 -4.06 -1.87
N GLY A 74 6.98 -4.57 -1.11
CA GLY A 74 7.12 -5.72 -0.23
C GLY A 74 7.50 -6.98 -1.01
N CYS A 75 6.86 -7.21 -2.18
CA CYS A 75 7.22 -8.30 -3.08
C CYS A 75 8.63 -8.12 -3.68
N PHE A 76 9.01 -6.89 -4.08
CA PHE A 76 10.39 -6.60 -4.51
C PHE A 76 11.40 -6.98 -3.43
N ARG A 77 11.13 -6.64 -2.16
CA ARG A 77 12.01 -7.01 -1.03
C ARG A 77 12.07 -8.51 -0.81
N ALA A 78 10.95 -9.18 -0.87
CA ALA A 78 10.88 -10.63 -0.71
C ALA A 78 11.66 -11.38 -1.81
N LEU A 79 11.68 -10.82 -3.04
CA LEU A 79 12.46 -11.34 -4.17
C LEU A 79 13.93 -10.89 -4.17
N GLY A 80 14.34 -9.98 -3.27
CA GLY A 80 15.68 -9.40 -3.27
C GLY A 80 15.94 -8.46 -4.46
N TRP A 81 14.89 -7.95 -5.10
CA TRP A 81 15.00 -7.06 -6.23
C TRP A 81 15.44 -5.64 -5.80
N PRO A 82 16.22 -4.94 -6.63
CA PRO A 82 16.51 -3.53 -6.41
C PRO A 82 15.23 -2.69 -6.53
N MET A 83 15.12 -1.64 -5.68
CA MET A 83 13.94 -0.78 -5.62
C MET A 83 13.86 0.18 -6.81
N PRO A 84 12.66 0.43 -7.36
CA PRO A 84 12.45 1.47 -8.35
C PRO A 84 12.86 2.84 -7.83
N LYS A 85 13.46 3.66 -8.69
CA LYS A 85 13.96 5.01 -8.32
C LYS A 85 12.87 6.07 -8.31
N ARG A 86 11.83 5.91 -9.09
CA ARG A 86 10.67 6.80 -9.19
C ARG A 86 9.41 5.97 -9.03
N ILE A 87 8.63 6.27 -8.02
CA ILE A 87 7.44 5.50 -7.64
C ILE A 87 6.25 6.45 -7.62
N LEU A 88 5.17 6.03 -8.23
CA LEU A 88 3.86 6.66 -8.16
C LEU A 88 2.87 5.65 -7.58
N ASP A 89 2.29 5.99 -6.45
CA ASP A 89 1.27 5.19 -5.79
C ASP A 89 -0.12 5.78 -6.06
N LEU A 90 -0.88 5.16 -6.94
CA LEU A 90 -2.22 5.63 -7.31
C LEU A 90 -3.22 5.58 -6.15
N PHE A 91 -3.04 4.67 -5.19
CA PHE A 91 -3.87 4.64 -3.99
C PHE A 91 -3.67 5.88 -3.13
N VAL A 92 -2.41 6.25 -2.89
CA VAL A 92 -2.07 7.45 -2.10
C VAL A 92 -2.53 8.71 -2.81
N GLU A 93 -2.34 8.78 -4.13
CA GLU A 93 -2.78 9.92 -4.93
C GLU A 93 -4.30 10.03 -4.99
N PHE A 94 -5.01 8.91 -5.12
CA PHE A 94 -6.47 8.90 -5.06
C PHE A 94 -6.97 9.35 -3.68
N ARG A 95 -6.40 8.86 -2.60
CA ARG A 95 -6.74 9.31 -1.24
C ARG A 95 -6.50 10.81 -1.04
N ASN A 96 -5.39 11.33 -1.59
CA ASN A 96 -5.08 12.76 -1.55
C ASN A 96 -6.09 13.57 -2.38
N HIS A 97 -6.50 13.05 -3.55
CA HIS A 97 -7.47 13.70 -4.43
C HIS A 97 -8.85 13.81 -3.78
N VAL A 98 -9.37 12.72 -3.21
CA VAL A 98 -10.70 12.70 -2.60
C VAL A 98 -10.73 13.32 -1.19
N ASN A 99 -9.58 13.49 -0.55
CA ASN A 99 -9.37 14.21 0.73
C ASN A 99 -10.45 13.92 1.80
N GLY A 100 -10.80 12.64 1.97
CA GLY A 100 -11.77 12.20 2.98
C GLY A 100 -13.24 12.27 2.58
N LEU A 101 -13.56 12.68 1.34
CA LEU A 101 -14.93 12.71 0.85
C LEU A 101 -15.55 11.31 0.68
N LEU A 102 -14.72 10.27 0.54
CA LEU A 102 -15.15 8.90 0.42
C LEU A 102 -14.70 8.07 1.62
N SER A 103 -15.57 7.17 2.11
CA SER A 103 -15.24 6.19 3.15
C SER A 103 -14.40 5.04 2.60
N GLU A 104 -14.81 4.51 1.44
CA GLU A 104 -14.12 3.44 0.75
C GLU A 104 -13.15 4.00 -0.29
N ARG A 105 -11.99 3.34 -0.47
CA ARG A 105 -10.88 3.90 -1.24
C ARG A 105 -10.06 2.82 -1.94
N GLY A 106 -10.67 1.68 -2.25
CA GLY A 106 -10.05 0.61 -3.02
C GLY A 106 -9.90 0.95 -4.50
N LEU A 107 -9.30 0.05 -5.27
CA LEU A 107 -9.15 0.22 -6.72
C LEU A 107 -10.51 0.37 -7.42
N ILE A 108 -11.49 -0.44 -7.01
CA ILE A 108 -12.87 -0.38 -7.55
C ILE A 108 -13.49 1.00 -7.29
N ASP A 109 -13.29 1.54 -6.08
CA ASP A 109 -13.84 2.86 -5.72
C ASP A 109 -13.18 3.98 -6.53
N ALA A 110 -11.87 3.88 -6.78
CA ALA A 110 -11.16 4.82 -7.62
C ALA A 110 -11.65 4.78 -9.07
N LEU A 111 -11.85 3.59 -9.63
CA LEU A 111 -12.39 3.42 -10.97
C LEU A 111 -13.79 4.02 -11.07
N ASN A 112 -14.69 3.70 -10.15
CA ASN A 112 -16.04 4.24 -10.08
C ASN A 112 -16.07 5.76 -9.96
N TYR A 113 -15.19 6.33 -9.11
CA TYR A 113 -15.09 7.77 -8.91
C TYR A 113 -14.76 8.53 -10.22
N PHE A 114 -13.89 7.95 -11.03
CA PHE A 114 -13.52 8.53 -12.33
C PHE A 114 -14.41 8.07 -13.50
N GLY A 115 -15.51 7.36 -13.23
CA GLY A 115 -16.45 6.89 -14.25
C GLY A 115 -15.87 5.83 -15.19
N LEU A 116 -14.89 5.07 -14.72
CA LEU A 116 -14.31 3.95 -15.44
C LEU A 116 -15.03 2.64 -15.09
N ASP A 117 -15.09 1.72 -16.06
CA ASP A 117 -15.64 0.40 -15.82
C ASP A 117 -14.85 -0.30 -14.70
N ALA A 118 -15.53 -0.58 -13.60
CA ALA A 118 -14.94 -1.25 -12.45
C ALA A 118 -14.87 -2.76 -12.67
N LEU A 119 -13.90 -3.37 -12.00
CA LEU A 119 -13.81 -4.82 -11.87
C LEU A 119 -14.97 -5.35 -11.02
N ASP A 120 -15.42 -6.57 -11.28
CA ASP A 120 -16.43 -7.22 -10.45
C ASP A 120 -15.89 -7.46 -9.04
N ALA A 121 -16.53 -6.83 -8.05
CA ALA A 121 -16.14 -6.93 -6.64
C ALA A 121 -16.20 -8.37 -6.10
N ARG A 122 -17.15 -9.18 -6.60
CA ARG A 122 -17.28 -10.57 -6.21
C ARG A 122 -16.13 -11.39 -6.75
N GLU A 123 -15.83 -11.23 -8.03
CA GLU A 123 -14.70 -11.91 -8.67
C GLU A 123 -13.37 -11.52 -7.98
N LYS A 124 -13.20 -10.24 -7.65
CA LYS A 124 -12.03 -9.76 -6.92
C LYS A 124 -11.88 -10.46 -5.57
N LYS A 125 -12.97 -10.64 -4.83
CA LYS A 125 -12.95 -11.36 -3.57
C LYS A 125 -12.61 -12.85 -3.76
N GLU A 126 -13.23 -13.50 -4.72
CA GLU A 126 -13.02 -14.93 -5.01
C GLU A 126 -11.55 -15.21 -5.40
N MET A 127 -10.95 -14.37 -6.26
CA MET A 127 -9.54 -14.50 -6.65
C MET A 127 -8.59 -14.23 -5.48
N ARG A 128 -8.85 -13.19 -4.70
CA ARG A 128 -8.08 -12.92 -3.49
C ARG A 128 -8.12 -14.08 -2.51
N ASP A 129 -9.30 -14.63 -2.25
CA ASP A 129 -9.48 -15.77 -1.35
C ASP A 129 -8.74 -17.01 -1.88
N LEU A 130 -8.73 -17.23 -3.21
CA LEU A 130 -7.98 -18.29 -3.86
C LEU A 130 -6.46 -18.15 -3.67
N VAL A 131 -5.93 -16.93 -3.81
CA VAL A 131 -4.51 -16.65 -3.62
C VAL A 131 -4.11 -16.80 -2.15
N LEU A 132 -4.89 -16.21 -1.23
CA LEU A 132 -4.63 -16.27 0.21
C LEU A 132 -4.79 -17.68 0.79
N GLY A 133 -5.64 -18.51 0.19
CA GLY A 133 -5.79 -19.92 0.56
C GLY A 133 -4.55 -20.77 0.29
N GLY A 134 -3.62 -20.25 -0.51
CA GLY A 134 -2.36 -20.92 -0.84
C GLY A 134 -2.49 -22.06 -1.84
N GLY A 135 -1.33 -22.47 -2.38
CA GLY A 135 -1.26 -23.60 -3.33
C GLY A 135 -1.27 -24.99 -2.66
N PRO A 136 -1.21 -26.06 -3.45
CA PRO A 136 -0.91 -26.02 -4.89
C PRO A 136 -2.10 -25.61 -5.75
N TRP A 137 -1.85 -24.81 -6.79
CA TRP A 137 -2.86 -24.43 -7.78
C TRP A 137 -2.77 -25.32 -9.03
N SER A 138 -3.93 -25.68 -9.58
CA SER A 138 -4.03 -26.30 -10.89
C SER A 138 -3.58 -25.35 -12.01
N GLU A 139 -3.28 -25.87 -13.20
CA GLU A 139 -2.92 -25.01 -14.34
C GLU A 139 -4.04 -24.03 -14.73
N ALA A 140 -5.31 -24.43 -14.58
CA ALA A 140 -6.44 -23.54 -14.79
C ALA A 140 -6.42 -22.39 -13.79
N GLN A 141 -6.31 -22.69 -12.50
CA GLN A 141 -6.23 -21.65 -11.45
C GLN A 141 -5.02 -20.71 -11.64
N ARG A 142 -3.87 -21.22 -12.07
CA ARG A 142 -2.71 -20.37 -12.38
C ARG A 142 -2.99 -19.39 -13.52
N ARG A 143 -3.66 -19.84 -14.57
CA ARG A 143 -4.08 -18.96 -15.67
C ARG A 143 -5.07 -17.90 -15.19
N ASP A 144 -6.06 -18.31 -14.39
CA ASP A 144 -7.08 -17.41 -13.87
C ASP A 144 -6.49 -16.35 -12.96
N ILE A 145 -5.54 -16.71 -12.07
CA ILE A 145 -4.82 -15.76 -11.20
C ILE A 145 -3.97 -14.79 -12.03
N LEU A 146 -3.23 -15.27 -13.04
CA LEU A 146 -2.44 -14.40 -13.93
C LEU A 146 -3.33 -13.46 -14.75
N GLU A 147 -4.46 -13.93 -15.23
CA GLU A 147 -5.41 -13.11 -15.99
C GLU A 147 -6.08 -12.06 -15.09
N TYR A 148 -6.37 -12.43 -13.84
CA TYR A 148 -6.86 -11.49 -12.83
C TYR A 148 -5.84 -10.38 -12.56
N CYS A 149 -4.58 -10.71 -12.28
CA CYS A 149 -3.49 -9.75 -12.11
C CYS A 149 -3.33 -8.83 -13.35
N ALA A 150 -3.44 -9.40 -14.57
CA ALA A 150 -3.39 -8.62 -15.81
C ALA A 150 -4.55 -7.63 -15.95
N ARG A 151 -5.75 -7.99 -15.49
CA ARG A 151 -6.90 -7.08 -15.48
C ARG A 151 -6.72 -5.94 -14.47
N ASP A 152 -6.10 -6.20 -13.31
CA ASP A 152 -5.76 -5.16 -12.36
C ASP A 152 -4.73 -4.19 -12.99
N VAL A 153 -3.69 -4.67 -13.69
CA VAL A 153 -2.75 -3.83 -14.44
C VAL A 153 -3.44 -2.99 -15.52
N ALA A 154 -4.38 -3.57 -16.29
CA ALA A 154 -5.14 -2.83 -17.28
C ALA A 154 -6.07 -1.77 -16.64
N ALA A 155 -6.61 -2.05 -15.47
CA ALA A 155 -7.37 -1.08 -14.68
C ALA A 155 -6.50 0.07 -14.19
N LEU A 156 -5.28 -0.21 -13.71
CA LEU A 156 -4.31 0.81 -13.30
C LEU A 156 -3.86 1.69 -14.47
N GLU A 157 -3.66 1.15 -15.66
CA GLU A 157 -3.36 1.93 -16.88
C GLU A 157 -4.46 2.96 -17.18
N ARG A 158 -5.73 2.52 -17.11
CA ARG A 158 -6.89 3.41 -17.31
C ARG A 158 -6.99 4.47 -16.21
N LEU A 159 -6.82 4.05 -14.96
CA LEU A 159 -6.85 4.95 -13.80
C LEU A 159 -5.74 6.00 -13.87
N LEU A 160 -4.51 5.59 -14.18
CA LEU A 160 -3.39 6.52 -14.38
C LEU A 160 -3.70 7.55 -15.44
N SER A 161 -4.32 7.15 -16.56
CA SER A 161 -4.62 8.05 -17.68
C SER A 161 -5.57 9.19 -17.29
N VAL A 162 -6.53 8.92 -16.40
CA VAL A 162 -7.48 9.94 -15.92
C VAL A 162 -6.95 10.72 -14.72
N MET A 163 -6.08 10.13 -13.90
CA MET A 163 -5.50 10.80 -12.75
C MET A 163 -4.31 11.69 -13.11
N ALA A 164 -3.53 11.34 -14.13
CA ALA A 164 -2.29 12.03 -14.50
C ALA A 164 -2.45 13.56 -14.66
N PRO A 165 -3.51 14.10 -15.30
CA PRO A 165 -3.71 15.54 -15.42
C PRO A 165 -3.94 16.28 -14.09
N HIS A 166 -4.30 15.55 -13.04
CA HIS A 166 -4.61 16.10 -11.71
C HIS A 166 -3.48 15.92 -10.69
N LEU A 167 -2.36 15.29 -11.09
CA LEU A 167 -1.26 15.00 -10.18
C LEU A 167 -0.32 16.20 -10.02
N ASP A 168 -0.03 16.56 -8.78
CA ASP A 168 1.18 17.32 -8.46
C ASP A 168 2.36 16.33 -8.44
N LEU A 169 2.97 16.13 -9.60
CA LEU A 169 3.98 15.08 -9.81
C LEU A 169 5.17 15.17 -8.85
N PRO A 170 5.76 16.35 -8.54
CA PRO A 170 6.82 16.44 -7.54
C PRO A 170 6.41 15.91 -6.17
N ARG A 171 5.22 16.27 -5.69
CA ARG A 171 4.70 15.77 -4.41
C ARG A 171 4.27 14.31 -4.46
N ALA A 172 3.71 13.86 -5.58
CA ALA A 172 3.37 12.45 -5.80
C ALA A 172 4.61 11.55 -5.72
N LEU A 173 5.72 11.96 -6.34
CA LEU A 173 7.00 11.25 -6.24
C LEU A 173 7.59 11.27 -4.83
N LEU A 174 7.38 12.32 -4.05
CA LEU A 174 7.77 12.36 -2.64
C LEU A 174 6.97 11.33 -1.83
N ARG A 175 5.64 11.27 -2.03
CA ARG A 175 4.77 10.27 -1.40
C ARG A 175 5.14 8.85 -1.82
N GLY A 176 5.47 8.63 -3.10
CA GLY A 176 5.97 7.33 -3.58
C GLY A 176 7.26 6.89 -2.90
N ARG A 177 8.19 7.81 -2.64
CA ARG A 177 9.40 7.52 -1.83
C ARG A 177 9.06 7.16 -0.40
N TYR A 178 8.04 7.79 0.18
CA TYR A 178 7.54 7.43 1.50
C TYR A 178 6.99 6.01 1.51
N MET A 179 6.26 5.58 0.47
CA MET A 179 5.76 4.21 0.38
C MET A 179 6.90 3.18 0.30
N ALA A 180 8.02 3.52 -0.32
CA ALA A 180 9.22 2.67 -0.27
C ALA A 180 9.81 2.57 1.14
N ALA A 181 9.77 3.65 1.92
CA ALA A 181 10.19 3.64 3.33
C ALA A 181 9.20 2.82 4.18
N ALA A 182 7.89 2.98 3.97
CA ALA A 182 6.85 2.20 4.64
C ALA A 182 7.05 0.70 4.41
N SER A 183 7.23 0.28 3.14
CA SER A 183 7.57 -1.10 2.79
C SER A 183 8.83 -1.61 3.48
N ALA A 184 9.84 -0.74 3.70
CA ALA A 184 11.05 -1.12 4.44
C ALA A 184 10.76 -1.34 5.92
N MET A 185 9.94 -0.51 6.53
CA MET A 185 9.52 -0.65 7.92
C MET A 185 8.69 -1.93 8.13
N GLU A 186 7.74 -2.19 7.25
CA GLU A 186 6.94 -3.42 7.26
C GLU A 186 7.82 -4.67 7.12
N HIS A 187 8.81 -4.64 6.22
CA HIS A 187 9.70 -5.77 5.97
C HIS A 187 10.66 -6.05 7.13
N ASN A 188 11.22 -5.00 7.72
CA ASN A 188 12.22 -5.11 8.79
C ASN A 188 11.57 -5.26 10.17
N GLY A 189 10.33 -4.84 10.33
CA GLY A 189 9.68 -4.68 11.61
C GLY A 189 10.25 -3.50 12.41
N VAL A 190 9.66 -3.28 13.59
CA VAL A 190 10.15 -2.30 14.56
C VAL A 190 10.69 -3.07 15.77
N PRO A 191 11.97 -2.93 16.13
CA PRO A 191 12.50 -3.60 17.31
C PRO A 191 11.81 -3.05 18.56
N ILE A 192 11.34 -3.95 19.42
CA ILE A 192 10.74 -3.63 20.71
C ILE A 192 11.52 -4.29 21.84
N ASP A 193 11.58 -3.67 23.00
CA ASP A 193 12.05 -4.30 24.23
C ASP A 193 10.97 -5.27 24.73
N VAL A 194 11.09 -6.54 24.35
CA VAL A 194 10.12 -7.58 24.69
C VAL A 194 9.94 -7.75 26.20
N PRO A 195 10.99 -7.75 27.04
CA PRO A 195 10.85 -7.81 28.51
C PRO A 195 10.00 -6.66 29.05
N THR A 196 10.31 -5.43 28.69
CA THR A 196 9.52 -4.25 29.12
C THR A 196 8.10 -4.29 28.59
N PHE A 197 7.90 -4.69 27.33
CA PHE A 197 6.57 -4.84 26.74
C PHE A 197 5.73 -5.90 27.47
N ALA A 198 6.30 -7.02 27.84
CA ALA A 198 5.62 -8.06 28.62
C ALA A 198 5.17 -7.56 30.00
N LEU A 199 6.00 -6.73 30.66
CA LEU A 199 5.63 -6.08 31.92
C LEU A 199 4.49 -5.08 31.73
N LEU A 200 4.54 -4.27 30.69
CA LEU A 200 3.46 -3.35 30.34
C LEU A 200 2.14 -4.09 30.10
N LEU A 201 2.16 -5.17 29.35
CA LEU A 201 0.95 -5.97 29.11
C LEU A 201 0.41 -6.58 30.41
N LYS A 202 1.29 -7.10 31.28
CA LYS A 202 0.91 -7.72 32.54
C LYS A 202 0.26 -6.74 33.52
N TYR A 203 0.77 -5.52 33.59
CA TYR A 203 0.36 -4.51 34.57
C TYR A 203 -0.44 -3.36 33.94
N TRP A 204 -0.97 -3.57 32.71
CA TRP A 204 -1.58 -2.48 31.97
C TRP A 204 -2.77 -1.84 32.70
N THR A 205 -3.62 -2.64 33.31
CA THR A 205 -4.79 -2.17 34.05
C THR A 205 -4.37 -1.34 35.28
N GLU A 206 -3.43 -1.83 36.08
CA GLU A 206 -2.91 -1.13 37.25
C GLU A 206 -2.25 0.21 36.85
N ILE A 207 -1.46 0.23 35.78
CA ILE A 207 -0.84 1.44 35.24
C ILE A 207 -1.91 2.45 34.81
N GLN A 208 -2.95 2.02 34.13
CA GLN A 208 -4.07 2.90 33.73
C GLN A 208 -4.78 3.49 34.96
N ASP A 209 -5.10 2.65 35.94
CA ASP A 209 -5.79 3.11 37.18
C ASP A 209 -4.96 4.12 37.96
N GLU A 210 -3.63 3.88 38.09
CA GLU A 210 -2.71 4.83 38.73
C GLU A 210 -2.62 6.15 37.95
N LEU A 211 -2.56 6.13 36.61
CA LEU A 211 -2.52 7.35 35.81
C LEU A 211 -3.83 8.14 35.91
N ILE A 212 -4.97 7.47 35.95
CA ILE A 212 -6.28 8.09 36.15
C ILE A 212 -6.37 8.74 37.53
N ALA A 213 -5.96 8.01 38.58
CA ALA A 213 -5.96 8.53 39.94
C ALA A 213 -5.05 9.74 40.11
N ALA A 214 -3.83 9.69 39.53
CA ALA A 214 -2.88 10.79 39.56
C ALA A 214 -3.44 12.04 38.85
N ARG A 215 -4.11 11.84 37.69
CA ARG A 215 -4.75 12.94 36.95
C ARG A 215 -5.90 13.57 37.71
N GLN A 216 -6.73 12.76 38.39
CA GLN A 216 -7.83 13.25 39.20
C GLN A 216 -7.33 14.02 40.42
N ALA A 217 -6.29 13.53 41.11
CA ALA A 217 -5.65 14.22 42.23
C ALA A 217 -5.03 15.57 41.81
N GLY A 218 -4.36 15.64 40.65
CA GLY A 218 -3.81 16.87 40.09
C GLY A 218 -4.91 17.89 39.74
N ALA A 219 -6.03 17.44 39.16
CA ALA A 219 -7.15 18.29 38.80
C ALA A 219 -7.88 18.91 40.02
N THR A 220 -7.85 18.26 41.18
CA THR A 220 -8.39 18.79 42.44
C THR A 220 -7.45 19.82 43.05
N SER A 221 -6.14 19.73 42.85
CA SER A 221 -5.14 20.67 43.32
C SER A 221 -5.15 22.02 42.56
N GLU A 222 -5.55 22.04 41.28
CA GLU A 222 -5.60 23.27 40.47
C GLU A 222 -6.88 24.07 40.58
N ARG A 223 -7.90 23.64 41.33
CA ARG A 223 -9.06 24.47 41.65
C ARG A 223 -8.73 25.46 42.76
N ARG A 224 -7.95 26.49 42.44
CA ARG A 224 -7.85 27.73 43.25
C ARG A 224 -9.24 28.37 43.29
N PRO A 225 -9.80 28.67 44.46
CA PRO A 225 -11.08 29.39 44.52
C PRO A 225 -10.87 30.78 43.90
N LEU A 226 -11.68 31.11 42.90
CA LEU A 226 -11.79 32.47 42.39
C LEU A 226 -12.27 33.33 43.56
N THR A 227 -11.37 34.09 44.20
CA THR A 227 -11.71 35.12 45.15
C THR A 227 -12.56 36.17 44.43
N LYS A 228 -13.83 36.27 44.83
CA LYS A 228 -14.71 37.37 44.41
C LYS A 228 -14.04 38.68 44.83
N GLY A 229 -13.48 39.41 43.86
CA GLY A 229 -13.05 40.77 44.03
C GLY A 229 -14.28 41.60 44.37
N HIS A 230 -14.29 42.18 45.56
CA HIS A 230 -15.15 43.30 45.88
C HIS A 230 -14.64 44.51 45.09
N SER A 231 -15.47 45.00 44.21
CA SER A 231 -15.30 46.39 43.68
C SER A 231 -15.94 47.38 44.61
N PRO A 232 -15.34 48.53 44.83
CA PRO A 232 -15.92 49.62 45.59
C PRO A 232 -17.04 50.36 44.85
#